data_00764240d7c2aa8e6bcbb03356adf555
#
_entry.id   00764240d7c2aa8e6bcbb03356adf555
#
_cell.length_a   1.000
_cell.length_b   1.000
_cell.length_c   1.000
_cell.angle_alpha   90.00
_cell.angle_beta   90.00
_cell.angle_gamma   90.00
#
_symmetry.space_group_name_H-M   'P 1'
#
loop_
_entity.id
_entity.type
_entity.pdbx_description
1 polymer ?
#
loop_
_entity_poly.entity_id
_entity_poly.type
_entity_poly.pdbx_seq_one_letter_code
_entity_poly.pdbx_strand_id
1 'polypeptide(L)'
;GYCKHLAAALIYLESIYDKTISNRSSNYARGLIRHYTERAVINAQEHGIRLVPELEATFEGLKYSLKIGREKLYVVNDIYDMYQAFQGRLNKKYGKELEFVHSPEVLDEQSSALLELTFSIFMRLKEGAERKRMFLIYGQDAVRFFQIVRESGVNYGRSHFDVKFSDPEISFDIAKTDTGRYFLRPVG
;
A
#
# COMPACT_ATOMS: atom_id res chain seq x y z
N GLY A 1 17.48 -0.31 -3.00
CA GLY A 1 17.90 -1.04 -1.81
C GLY A 1 19.23 -0.53 -1.31
N TYR A 2 19.30 -0.15 -0.06
CA TYR A 2 20.58 0.19 0.58
C TYR A 2 21.48 -1.03 0.56
N CYS A 3 22.63 -0.89 -0.08
CA CYS A 3 23.56 -1.98 -0.31
C CYS A 3 24.05 -2.54 1.03
N LYS A 4 24.06 -3.89 1.17
CA LYS A 4 24.66 -4.61 2.31
C LYS A 4 26.10 -4.12 2.60
N HIS A 5 26.80 -3.66 1.58
CA HIS A 5 28.13 -3.08 1.67
C HIS A 5 28.18 -1.73 2.41
N LEU A 6 27.12 -0.90 2.31
CA LEU A 6 27.06 0.36 3.06
C LEU A 6 26.87 0.09 4.55
N ALA A 7 26.02 -0.87 4.92
CA ALA A 7 25.83 -1.28 6.31
C ALA A 7 27.11 -1.88 6.88
N ALA A 8 27.79 -2.75 6.13
CA ALA A 8 29.09 -3.33 6.54
C ALA A 8 30.16 -2.26 6.67
N ALA A 9 30.21 -1.27 5.76
CA ALA A 9 31.16 -0.17 5.82
C ALA A 9 30.91 0.72 7.05
N LEU A 10 29.66 0.99 7.40
CA LEU A 10 29.30 1.76 8.59
C LEU A 10 29.67 1.04 9.87
N ILE A 11 29.42 -0.28 9.97
CA ILE A 11 29.81 -1.12 11.13
C ILE A 11 31.34 -1.19 11.25
N TYR A 12 32.05 -1.30 10.11
CA TYR A 12 33.50 -1.30 10.09
C TYR A 12 34.07 0.05 10.51
N LEU A 13 33.52 1.17 10.01
CA LEU A 13 33.91 2.51 10.43
C LEU A 13 33.64 2.74 11.93
N GLU A 14 32.51 2.25 12.46
CA GLU A 14 32.21 2.31 13.89
C GLU A 14 33.25 1.56 14.72
N SER A 15 33.67 0.35 14.27
CA SER A 15 34.69 -0.45 14.95
C SER A 15 36.09 0.17 14.94
N ILE A 16 36.43 0.93 13.89
CA ILE A 16 37.70 1.68 13.79
C ILE A 16 37.59 2.98 14.58
N TYR A 17 36.45 3.66 14.56
CA TYR A 17 36.26 4.93 15.27
C TYR A 17 36.31 4.76 16.76
N ASP A 18 35.75 3.68 17.32
CA ASP A 18 35.82 3.38 18.76
C ASP A 18 37.24 3.05 19.25
N LYS A 19 38.13 2.59 18.33
CA LYS A 19 39.52 2.28 18.66
C LYS A 19 40.49 3.46 18.54
N THR A 20 40.17 4.47 17.75
CA THR A 20 41.12 5.55 17.39
C THR A 20 40.80 6.90 18.00
N ILE A 21 39.58 7.15 18.47
CA ILE A 21 39.20 8.48 18.99
C ILE A 21 38.62 8.36 20.40
N SER A 22 39.53 8.41 21.35
CA SER A 22 39.15 8.67 22.73
C SER A 22 38.48 10.05 22.85
N ASN A 23 37.23 10.05 23.29
CA ASN A 23 36.53 11.13 23.98
C ASN A 23 36.14 12.43 23.27
N ARG A 24 36.17 12.57 21.96
CA ARG A 24 35.69 13.80 21.30
C ARG A 24 34.73 13.64 20.10
N SER A 25 34.18 12.47 19.88
CA SER A 25 33.08 12.39 18.89
C SER A 25 31.87 13.09 19.50
N SER A 26 31.39 14.12 18.81
CA SER A 26 30.24 14.89 19.27
C SER A 26 29.05 13.94 19.49
N ASN A 27 28.27 14.17 20.55
CA ASN A 27 27.01 13.43 20.80
C ASN A 27 26.09 13.40 19.58
N TYR A 28 26.28 14.34 18.68
CA TYR A 28 25.57 14.45 17.39
C TYR A 28 25.96 13.34 16.41
N ALA A 29 27.26 13.03 16.24
CA ALA A 29 27.69 11.96 15.34
C ALA A 29 27.27 10.58 15.87
N ARG A 30 27.35 10.36 17.18
CA ARG A 30 26.80 9.11 17.79
C ARG A 30 25.30 9.01 17.64
N GLY A 31 24.57 10.12 17.78
CA GLY A 31 23.14 10.18 17.56
C GLY A 31 22.76 9.85 16.12
N LEU A 32 23.51 10.37 15.14
CA LEU A 32 23.33 10.04 13.73
C LEU A 32 23.60 8.56 13.42
N ILE A 33 24.74 8.04 13.87
CA ILE A 33 25.10 6.62 13.64
C ILE A 33 24.04 5.73 14.28
N ARG A 34 23.66 5.98 15.53
CA ARG A 34 22.62 5.23 16.23
C ARG A 34 21.28 5.29 15.48
N HIS A 35 20.89 6.46 15.02
CA HIS A 35 19.65 6.65 14.25
C HIS A 35 19.66 5.85 12.93
N TYR A 36 20.78 5.83 12.20
CA TYR A 36 20.90 5.06 10.95
C TYR A 36 21.04 3.57 11.22
N THR A 37 21.73 3.16 12.27
CA THR A 37 21.88 1.75 12.65
C THR A 37 20.56 1.18 13.18
N GLU A 38 19.86 1.91 14.04
CA GLU A 38 18.52 1.52 14.50
C GLU A 38 17.54 1.43 13.34
N ARG A 39 17.57 2.37 12.38
CA ARG A 39 16.77 2.28 11.16
C ARG A 39 17.12 1.09 10.26
N ALA A 40 18.41 0.78 10.11
CA ALA A 40 18.84 -0.37 9.32
C ALA A 40 18.41 -1.70 9.96
N VAL A 41 18.47 -1.80 11.29
CA VAL A 41 18.00 -2.98 12.04
C VAL A 41 16.48 -3.10 12.00
N ILE A 42 15.76 -1.98 12.16
CA ILE A 42 14.30 -1.93 12.04
C ILE A 42 13.89 -2.35 10.62
N ASN A 43 14.52 -1.81 9.58
CA ASN A 43 14.23 -2.18 8.18
C ASN A 43 14.53 -3.67 7.88
N ALA A 44 15.55 -4.25 8.50
CA ALA A 44 15.86 -5.67 8.32
C ALA A 44 14.83 -6.62 8.97
N GLN A 45 14.15 -6.16 10.04
CA GLN A 45 13.12 -6.94 10.74
C GLN A 45 11.70 -6.73 10.21
N GLU A 46 11.47 -5.67 9.42
CA GLU A 46 10.13 -5.24 9.03
C GLU A 46 9.75 -5.55 7.56
N HIS A 47 10.60 -6.24 6.79
CA HIS A 47 10.23 -6.69 5.45
C HIS A 47 9.05 -7.67 5.49
N GLY A 48 8.11 -7.51 4.56
CA GLY A 48 6.99 -8.43 4.39
C GLY A 48 5.65 -7.91 4.91
N ILE A 49 5.53 -6.61 5.12
CA ILE A 49 4.21 -5.98 5.28
C ILE A 49 3.50 -5.98 3.93
N ARG A 50 2.29 -6.50 3.91
CA ARG A 50 1.45 -6.58 2.71
C ARG A 50 0.21 -5.70 2.84
N LEU A 51 -0.16 -5.08 1.74
CA LEU A 51 -1.47 -4.49 1.54
C LEU A 51 -2.33 -5.45 0.72
N VAL A 52 -3.44 -5.85 1.27
CA VAL A 52 -4.37 -6.79 0.63
C VAL A 52 -5.68 -6.05 0.37
N PRO A 53 -6.06 -5.87 -0.90
CA PRO A 53 -7.32 -5.22 -1.25
C PRO A 53 -8.50 -6.19 -1.08
N GLU A 54 -9.63 -5.64 -0.70
CA GLU A 54 -10.91 -6.32 -0.60
C GLU A 54 -11.95 -5.55 -1.40
N LEU A 55 -12.53 -6.18 -2.41
CA LEU A 55 -13.54 -5.58 -3.28
C LEU A 55 -14.94 -5.73 -2.72
N GLU A 56 -15.77 -4.74 -3.01
CA GLU A 56 -17.21 -4.75 -2.77
C GLU A 56 -17.94 -4.15 -3.96
N ALA A 57 -18.94 -4.87 -4.51
CA ALA A 57 -19.85 -4.30 -5.50
C ALA A 57 -20.96 -3.53 -4.79
N THR A 58 -21.15 -2.30 -5.24
CA THR A 58 -22.23 -1.42 -4.76
C THR A 58 -23.06 -0.94 -5.96
N PHE A 59 -24.18 -0.29 -5.70
CA PHE A 59 -24.97 0.33 -6.76
C PHE A 59 -24.22 1.45 -7.50
N GLU A 60 -23.19 2.04 -6.88
CA GLU A 60 -22.35 3.06 -7.48
C GLU A 60 -21.19 2.48 -8.33
N GLY A 61 -20.90 1.19 -8.19
CA GLY A 61 -19.81 0.51 -8.87
C GLY A 61 -18.95 -0.33 -7.91
N LEU A 62 -17.73 -0.61 -8.33
CA LEU A 62 -16.77 -1.35 -7.51
C LEU A 62 -16.06 -0.43 -6.53
N LYS A 63 -16.10 -0.79 -5.26
CA LYS A 63 -15.31 -0.17 -4.19
C LYS A 63 -14.27 -1.16 -3.69
N TYR A 64 -13.14 -0.65 -3.24
CA TYR A 64 -12.16 -1.46 -2.54
C TYR A 64 -11.77 -0.83 -1.21
N SER A 65 -11.45 -1.67 -0.25
CA SER A 65 -10.83 -1.35 1.02
C SER A 65 -9.48 -2.04 1.13
N LEU A 66 -8.68 -1.66 2.09
CA LEU A 66 -7.36 -2.23 2.32
C LEU A 66 -7.28 -2.91 3.68
N LYS A 67 -6.59 -4.03 3.69
CA LYS A 67 -6.06 -4.66 4.90
C LYS A 67 -4.54 -4.58 4.87
N ILE A 68 -3.93 -4.44 6.04
CA ILE A 68 -2.48 -4.33 6.19
C ILE A 68 -1.97 -5.34 7.21
N GLY A 69 -0.85 -5.98 6.93
CA GLY A 69 -0.27 -6.94 7.88
C GLY A 69 0.78 -7.85 7.27
N ARG A 70 1.17 -8.85 8.04
CA ARG A 70 2.02 -9.96 7.61
C ARG A 70 1.17 -11.22 7.45
N GLU A 71 1.20 -12.11 8.42
CA GLU A 71 0.32 -13.29 8.47
C GLU A 71 -1.11 -12.89 8.84
N LYS A 72 -1.26 -12.04 9.86
CA LYS A 72 -2.53 -11.49 10.29
C LYS A 72 -2.75 -10.13 9.66
N LEU A 73 -3.92 -9.98 9.04
CA LEU A 73 -4.31 -8.75 8.34
C LEU A 73 -5.27 -7.92 9.19
N TYR A 74 -5.02 -6.64 9.24
CA TYR A 74 -5.82 -5.64 9.94
C TYR A 74 -6.47 -4.69 8.95
N VAL A 75 -7.72 -4.34 9.18
CA VAL A 75 -8.45 -3.40 8.33
C VAL A 75 -7.88 -2.00 8.49
N VAL A 76 -7.61 -1.34 7.38
CA VAL A 76 -7.27 0.08 7.36
C VAL A 76 -8.56 0.88 7.42
N ASN A 77 -8.89 1.40 8.59
CA ASN A 77 -10.13 2.12 8.83
C ASN A 77 -10.08 3.57 8.35
N ASP A 78 -8.89 4.14 8.24
CA ASP A 78 -8.67 5.54 7.86
C ASP A 78 -7.45 5.63 6.94
N ILE A 79 -7.73 5.90 5.67
CA ILE A 79 -6.68 6.03 4.64
C ILE A 79 -5.89 7.34 4.81
N TYR A 80 -6.55 8.41 5.29
CA TYR A 80 -5.85 9.66 5.58
C TYR A 80 -4.78 9.46 6.65
N ASP A 81 -5.15 8.78 7.71
CA ASP A 81 -4.27 8.45 8.81
C ASP A 81 -3.11 7.53 8.38
N MET A 82 -3.38 6.56 7.48
CA MET A 82 -2.34 5.75 6.84
C MET A 82 -1.44 6.61 5.94
N TYR A 83 -2.01 7.53 5.14
CA TYR A 83 -1.25 8.45 4.30
C TYR A 83 -0.28 9.29 5.13
N GLN A 84 -0.77 9.91 6.22
CA GLN A 84 0.06 10.70 7.13
C GLN A 84 1.19 9.85 7.75
N ALA A 85 0.90 8.60 8.10
CA ALA A 85 1.90 7.69 8.66
C ALA A 85 3.04 7.41 7.66
N PHE A 86 2.72 7.13 6.39
CA PHE A 86 3.72 6.91 5.34
C PHE A 86 4.49 8.19 4.98
N GLN A 87 3.82 9.34 4.92
CA GLN A 87 4.48 10.62 4.64
C GLN A 87 5.45 11.02 5.78
N GLY A 88 5.02 10.85 7.03
CA GLY A 88 5.80 11.20 8.21
C GLY A 88 6.78 10.11 8.66
N ARG A 89 6.79 8.94 8.01
CA ARG A 89 7.54 7.75 8.45
C ARG A 89 7.28 7.44 9.93
N LEU A 90 6.00 7.46 10.30
CA LEU A 90 5.59 7.30 11.69
C LEU A 90 5.53 5.83 12.08
N ASN A 91 5.90 5.52 13.32
CA ASN A 91 5.61 4.23 13.91
C ASN A 91 4.13 4.16 14.29
N LYS A 92 3.43 3.13 13.80
CA LYS A 92 2.00 2.96 14.02
C LYS A 92 1.63 1.54 14.34
N LYS A 93 0.59 1.40 15.16
CA LYS A 93 0.09 0.11 15.63
C LYS A 93 -1.26 -0.23 15.04
N TYR A 94 -1.40 -1.47 14.56
CA TYR A 94 -2.65 -2.07 14.11
C TYR A 94 -3.02 -3.23 15.03
N GLY A 95 -4.14 -3.08 15.73
CA GLY A 95 -4.57 -4.08 16.71
C GLY A 95 -3.55 -4.30 17.83
N LYS A 96 -3.35 -5.58 18.22
CA LYS A 96 -2.46 -5.92 19.34
C LYS A 96 -1.03 -6.29 18.92
N GLU A 97 -0.85 -6.80 17.70
CA GLU A 97 0.35 -7.56 17.30
C GLU A 97 1.15 -6.93 16.16
N LEU A 98 0.58 -5.98 15.42
CA LEU A 98 1.26 -5.34 14.29
C LEU A 98 1.63 -3.91 14.66
N GLU A 99 2.93 -3.63 14.73
CA GLU A 99 3.48 -2.30 14.93
C GLU A 99 4.73 -2.15 14.08
N PHE A 100 4.83 -1.09 13.29
CA PHE A 100 5.98 -0.85 12.42
C PHE A 100 6.07 0.62 11.98
N VAL A 101 7.26 1.01 11.52
CA VAL A 101 7.50 2.33 10.92
C VAL A 101 7.02 2.32 9.47
N HIS A 102 6.09 3.21 9.13
CA HIS A 102 5.54 3.33 7.80
C HIS A 102 6.55 3.90 6.84
N SER A 103 7.14 3.05 6.03
CA SER A 103 8.01 3.45 4.93
C SER A 103 7.74 2.55 3.72
N PRO A 104 7.90 3.06 2.47
CA PRO A 104 7.67 2.23 1.28
C PRO A 104 8.55 0.99 1.24
N GLU A 105 9.71 1.04 1.87
CA GLU A 105 10.71 -0.03 1.88
C GLU A 105 10.27 -1.29 2.65
N VAL A 106 9.28 -1.18 3.54
CA VAL A 106 8.75 -2.34 4.30
C VAL A 106 7.72 -3.14 3.52
N LEU A 107 7.19 -2.56 2.43
CA LEU A 107 6.18 -3.17 1.57
C LEU A 107 6.82 -4.02 0.48
N ASP A 108 6.11 -5.05 0.03
CA ASP A 108 6.43 -5.72 -1.22
C ASP A 108 6.07 -4.82 -2.42
N GLU A 109 6.52 -5.21 -3.61
CA GLU A 109 6.34 -4.44 -4.84
C GLU A 109 4.86 -4.21 -5.17
N GLN A 110 4.03 -5.23 -5.04
CA GLN A 110 2.59 -5.13 -5.27
C GLN A 110 1.91 -4.19 -4.28
N SER A 111 2.25 -4.30 -3.00
CA SER A 111 1.71 -3.44 -1.94
C SER A 111 2.15 -1.99 -2.12
N SER A 112 3.37 -1.75 -2.59
CA SER A 112 3.87 -0.42 -2.93
C SER A 112 3.07 0.19 -4.09
N ALA A 113 2.83 -0.57 -5.17
CA ALA A 113 2.02 -0.12 -6.30
C ALA A 113 0.56 0.17 -5.89
N LEU A 114 0.00 -0.67 -5.02
CA LEU A 114 -1.35 -0.49 -4.49
C LEU A 114 -1.45 0.74 -3.58
N LEU A 115 -0.41 0.99 -2.77
CA LEU A 115 -0.31 2.19 -1.94
C LEU A 115 -0.29 3.46 -2.80
N GLU A 116 0.54 3.49 -3.84
CA GLU A 116 0.63 4.62 -4.78
C GLU A 116 -0.72 4.89 -5.47
N LEU A 117 -1.39 3.85 -5.98
CA LEU A 117 -2.71 3.97 -6.57
C LEU A 117 -3.70 4.57 -5.57
N THR A 118 -3.75 4.00 -4.36
CA THR A 118 -4.65 4.45 -3.29
C THR A 118 -4.43 5.92 -2.96
N PHE A 119 -3.19 6.34 -2.79
CA PHE A 119 -2.87 7.73 -2.48
C PHE A 119 -3.15 8.67 -3.66
N SER A 120 -2.95 8.21 -4.91
CA SER A 120 -3.31 9.00 -6.09
C SER A 120 -4.82 9.25 -6.20
N ILE A 121 -5.64 8.25 -5.88
CA ILE A 121 -7.10 8.38 -5.81
C ILE A 121 -7.47 9.31 -4.66
N PHE A 122 -6.90 9.10 -3.47
CA PHE A 122 -7.15 9.90 -2.28
C PHE A 122 -6.87 11.39 -2.53
N MET A 123 -5.73 11.72 -3.12
CA MET A 123 -5.32 13.10 -3.42
C MET A 123 -6.23 13.81 -4.44
N ARG A 124 -6.89 13.05 -5.32
CA ARG A 124 -7.86 13.61 -6.29
C ARG A 124 -9.24 13.87 -5.71
N LEU A 125 -9.60 13.18 -4.65
CA LEU A 125 -10.95 13.26 -4.07
C LEU A 125 -11.23 14.58 -3.36
N LYS A 126 -10.25 15.53 -3.26
CA LYS A 126 -10.37 16.85 -2.62
C LYS A 126 -11.54 16.94 -1.60
N GLU A 127 -11.41 17.61 -0.50
CA GLU A 127 -12.43 17.94 0.50
C GLU A 127 -13.45 16.83 0.91
N GLY A 128 -13.42 16.40 2.14
CA GLY A 128 -14.30 15.36 2.72
C GLY A 128 -13.74 13.94 2.64
N ALA A 129 -12.48 13.76 2.20
CA ALA A 129 -11.80 12.47 2.21
C ALA A 129 -11.33 12.02 3.61
N GLU A 130 -11.54 12.85 4.62
CA GLU A 130 -11.25 12.49 6.00
C GLU A 130 -12.00 11.21 6.38
N ARG A 131 -11.25 10.23 6.93
CA ARG A 131 -11.77 8.94 7.41
C ARG A 131 -12.40 8.03 6.36
N LYS A 132 -11.98 8.11 5.10
CA LYS A 132 -12.43 7.12 4.11
C LYS A 132 -11.74 5.78 4.32
N ARG A 133 -12.57 4.75 4.41
CA ARG A 133 -12.14 3.35 4.45
C ARG A 133 -12.17 2.71 3.08
N MET A 134 -13.03 3.16 2.19
CA MET A 134 -13.30 2.56 0.89
C MET A 134 -13.23 3.60 -0.22
N PHE A 135 -12.75 3.18 -1.38
CA PHE A 135 -12.67 3.98 -2.60
C PHE A 135 -13.45 3.34 -3.72
N LEU A 136 -14.19 4.17 -4.44
CA LEU A 136 -14.79 3.80 -5.71
C LEU A 136 -13.69 3.78 -6.78
N ILE A 137 -13.62 2.70 -7.55
CA ILE A 137 -12.71 2.57 -8.69
C ILE A 137 -13.49 2.48 -9.99
N TYR A 138 -13.04 3.25 -10.97
CA TYR A 138 -13.61 3.26 -12.33
C TYR A 138 -12.58 3.73 -13.35
N GLY A 139 -12.87 3.49 -14.64
CA GLY A 139 -12.00 3.93 -15.73
C GLY A 139 -10.55 3.45 -15.57
N GLN A 140 -9.61 4.35 -15.76
CA GLN A 140 -8.17 4.04 -15.69
C GLN A 140 -7.70 3.55 -14.32
N ASP A 141 -8.33 4.00 -13.22
CA ASP A 141 -8.00 3.51 -11.88
C ASP A 141 -8.40 2.04 -11.72
N ALA A 142 -9.53 1.63 -12.27
CA ALA A 142 -9.95 0.23 -12.25
C ALA A 142 -8.98 -0.64 -13.08
N VAL A 143 -8.59 -0.19 -14.27
CA VAL A 143 -7.60 -0.89 -15.11
C VAL A 143 -6.30 -1.05 -14.34
N ARG A 144 -5.76 0.03 -13.76
CA ARG A 144 -4.52 0.00 -13.00
C ARG A 144 -4.62 -0.89 -11.76
N PHE A 145 -5.74 -0.84 -11.05
CA PHE A 145 -6.00 -1.70 -9.90
C PHE A 145 -5.92 -3.18 -10.29
N PHE A 146 -6.66 -3.60 -11.33
CA PHE A 146 -6.65 -4.99 -11.76
C PHE A 146 -5.31 -5.44 -12.32
N GLN A 147 -4.53 -4.55 -12.96
CA GLN A 147 -3.16 -4.84 -13.36
C GLN A 147 -2.26 -5.14 -12.15
N ILE A 148 -2.37 -4.36 -11.07
CA ILE A 148 -1.60 -4.57 -9.85
C ILE A 148 -1.93 -5.91 -9.19
N VAL A 149 -3.22 -6.28 -9.11
CA VAL A 149 -3.66 -7.51 -8.44
C VAL A 149 -3.72 -8.73 -9.36
N ARG A 150 -3.22 -8.63 -10.58
CA ARG A 150 -3.31 -9.67 -11.60
C ARG A 150 -2.77 -11.02 -11.15
N GLU A 151 -1.60 -11.02 -10.52
CA GLU A 151 -0.91 -12.27 -10.13
C GLU A 151 -1.40 -12.81 -8.79
N SER A 152 -1.78 -11.94 -7.87
CA SER A 152 -2.22 -12.34 -6.54
C SER A 152 -3.71 -12.62 -6.43
N GLY A 153 -4.49 -12.21 -7.43
CA GLY A 153 -5.93 -12.22 -7.34
C GLY A 153 -6.49 -11.15 -6.39
N VAL A 154 -7.77 -11.20 -6.11
CA VAL A 154 -8.47 -10.22 -5.29
C VAL A 154 -9.52 -10.88 -4.41
N ASN A 155 -9.68 -10.37 -3.19
CA ASN A 155 -10.72 -10.81 -2.28
C ASN A 155 -12.04 -10.06 -2.55
N TYR A 156 -13.15 -10.80 -2.64
CA TYR A 156 -14.50 -10.28 -2.74
C TYR A 156 -15.38 -10.99 -1.72
N GLY A 157 -15.75 -10.28 -0.68
CA GLY A 157 -16.44 -10.88 0.45
C GLY A 157 -15.58 -11.95 1.15
N ARG A 158 -16.05 -13.20 1.13
CA ARG A 158 -15.33 -14.35 1.73
C ARG A 158 -14.55 -15.17 0.70
N SER A 159 -14.63 -14.82 -0.57
CA SER A 159 -14.04 -15.58 -1.66
C SER A 159 -12.83 -14.85 -2.25
N HIS A 160 -11.91 -15.65 -2.76
CA HIS A 160 -10.75 -15.17 -3.51
C HIS A 160 -10.95 -15.46 -4.99
N PHE A 161 -10.64 -14.50 -5.85
CA PHE A 161 -10.81 -14.60 -7.29
C PHE A 161 -9.51 -14.29 -8.03
N ASP A 162 -9.19 -15.14 -9.01
CA ASP A 162 -8.13 -14.85 -9.96
C ASP A 162 -8.56 -13.75 -10.92
N VAL A 163 -7.64 -12.85 -11.25
CA VAL A 163 -7.87 -11.78 -12.22
C VAL A 163 -7.37 -12.24 -13.60
N LYS A 164 -8.28 -12.31 -14.55
CA LYS A 164 -7.97 -12.61 -15.96
C LYS A 164 -8.33 -11.42 -16.82
N PHE A 165 -7.39 -11.01 -17.66
CA PHE A 165 -7.69 -10.05 -18.72
C PHE A 165 -8.10 -10.82 -19.97
N SER A 166 -9.22 -10.49 -20.50
CA SER A 166 -9.69 -10.93 -21.81
C SER A 166 -10.06 -9.69 -22.62
N ASP A 167 -10.01 -9.81 -23.93
CA ASP A 167 -10.53 -8.80 -24.85
C ASP A 167 -11.81 -9.36 -25.48
N PRO A 168 -12.93 -9.41 -24.72
CA PRO A 168 -14.18 -9.91 -25.26
C PRO A 168 -14.70 -8.91 -26.28
N GLU A 169 -15.12 -9.38 -27.42
CA GLU A 169 -15.97 -8.59 -28.31
C GLU A 169 -17.26 -8.29 -27.56
N ILE A 170 -17.35 -7.13 -26.97
CA ILE A 170 -18.58 -6.69 -26.32
C ILE A 170 -19.48 -6.10 -27.39
N SER A 171 -20.52 -6.84 -27.77
CA SER A 171 -21.59 -6.32 -28.59
C SER A 171 -22.69 -5.72 -27.71
N PHE A 172 -23.37 -4.72 -28.27
CA PHE A 172 -24.48 -4.06 -27.57
C PHE A 172 -25.71 -4.07 -28.46
N ASP A 173 -26.84 -4.44 -27.89
CA ASP A 173 -28.14 -4.23 -28.47
C ASP A 173 -28.78 -2.95 -27.93
N ILE A 174 -29.54 -2.25 -28.79
CA ILE A 174 -30.38 -1.16 -28.36
C ILE A 174 -31.75 -1.74 -27.98
N ALA A 175 -32.03 -1.72 -26.68
CA ALA A 175 -33.32 -2.14 -26.16
C ALA A 175 -34.20 -0.94 -25.82
N LYS A 176 -35.53 -1.10 -25.93
CA LYS A 176 -36.50 -0.07 -25.58
C LYS A 176 -37.27 -0.50 -24.34
N THR A 177 -37.41 0.39 -23.38
CA THR A 177 -38.26 0.16 -22.20
C THR A 177 -39.74 0.32 -22.54
N ASP A 178 -40.62 -0.19 -21.71
CA ASP A 178 -42.08 -0.02 -21.82
C ASP A 178 -42.47 1.46 -21.75
N THR A 179 -41.64 2.31 -21.16
CA THR A 179 -41.79 3.77 -21.07
C THR A 179 -41.27 4.52 -22.31
N GLY A 180 -40.80 3.78 -23.33
CA GLY A 180 -40.30 4.36 -24.57
C GLY A 180 -38.85 4.87 -24.54
N ARG A 181 -38.12 4.66 -23.47
CA ARG A 181 -36.69 5.03 -23.37
C ARG A 181 -35.81 3.94 -23.99
N TYR A 182 -34.72 4.35 -24.64
CA TYR A 182 -33.72 3.42 -25.20
C TYR A 182 -32.53 3.29 -24.22
N PHE A 183 -32.00 2.09 -24.16
CA PHE A 183 -30.77 1.80 -23.41
C PHE A 183 -29.92 0.77 -24.15
N LEU A 184 -28.60 0.82 -23.91
CA LEU A 184 -27.66 -0.16 -24.41
C LEU A 184 -27.65 -1.38 -23.47
N ARG A 185 -27.87 -2.55 -24.00
CA ARG A 185 -27.79 -3.83 -23.30
C ARG A 185 -26.57 -4.59 -23.80
N PRO A 186 -25.59 -4.96 -22.95
CA PRO A 186 -24.51 -5.82 -23.40
C PRO A 186 -25.09 -7.21 -23.78
N VAL A 187 -24.56 -7.77 -24.86
CA VAL A 187 -24.86 -9.10 -25.36
C VAL A 187 -23.57 -9.90 -25.30
N GLY A 188 -23.53 -10.95 -24.51
CA GLY A 188 -22.37 -11.84 -24.33
C GLY A 188 -22.78 -13.17 -23.76
#